data_15129191af074c2044df74e19a96b8df
#
_entry.id   15129191af074c2044df74e19a96b8df
#
_cell.length_a   1.000
_cell.length_b   1.000
_cell.length_c   1.000
_cell.angle_alpha   90.00
_cell.angle_beta   90.00
_cell.angle_gamma   90.00
#
_symmetry.space_group_name_H-M   'P 1'
#
loop_
_entity.id
_entity.type
_entity.pdbx_description
1 polymer ?
#
loop_
_entity_poly.entity_id
_entity_poly.type
_entity_poly.pdbx_seq_one_letter_code
_entity_poly.pdbx_strand_id
1 'polypeptide(L)'
;MKKMRAARAIKLKTIICEEVEVPELTDNMVLVKTKLASICGSDLHVVNMGYTAYASDFPLPYGAPGHEGVGEVIESRSPDFSIGETVLTDPNIYSSKTFADYQAIDPKYLVKLPKNSNENKLMMAQQLATVEYSSKSIGDIEGKTIAVIGQGSAG
;
A
#
# COMPACT_ATOMS: atom_id res chain seq x y z
N MET A 1 -12.20 19.87 -12.50
CA MET A 1 -12.05 18.67 -11.62
C MET A 1 -10.83 18.88 -10.72
N LYS A 2 -10.83 18.31 -9.51
CA LYS A 2 -9.71 18.45 -8.55
C LYS A 2 -8.54 17.61 -9.06
N LYS A 3 -7.32 18.19 -9.04
CA LYS A 3 -6.10 17.50 -9.46
C LYS A 3 -5.29 17.00 -8.28
N MET A 4 -4.45 16.00 -8.53
CA MET A 4 -3.54 15.38 -7.59
C MET A 4 -2.23 15.05 -8.26
N ARG A 5 -1.17 14.88 -7.47
CA ARG A 5 0.09 14.31 -7.95
C ARG A 5 0.03 12.80 -7.82
N ALA A 6 0.52 12.10 -8.83
CA ALA A 6 0.67 10.66 -8.79
C ALA A 6 1.94 10.23 -9.51
N ALA A 7 2.71 9.36 -8.88
CA ALA A 7 3.82 8.69 -9.52
C ALA A 7 3.35 7.36 -10.11
N ARG A 8 4.01 6.92 -11.18
CA ARG A 8 3.84 5.58 -11.75
C ARG A 8 5.06 5.13 -12.53
N ALA A 9 5.27 3.84 -12.61
CA ALA A 9 6.26 3.27 -13.51
C ALA A 9 5.69 3.24 -14.93
N ILE A 10 6.40 3.86 -15.89
CA ILE A 10 5.98 3.92 -17.31
C ILE A 10 6.68 2.88 -18.18
N LYS A 11 7.78 2.37 -17.72
CA LYS A 11 8.56 1.25 -18.26
C LYS A 11 9.58 0.81 -17.22
N LEU A 12 10.31 -0.26 -17.49
CA LEU A 12 11.39 -0.71 -16.61
C LEU A 12 12.35 0.44 -16.26
N LYS A 13 12.71 0.54 -15.00
CA LYS A 13 13.66 1.52 -14.44
C LYS A 13 13.26 2.99 -14.64
N THR A 14 11.99 3.26 -14.93
CA THR A 14 11.52 4.62 -15.15
C THR A 14 10.21 4.89 -14.45
N ILE A 15 10.29 5.77 -13.45
CA ILE A 15 9.13 6.33 -12.75
C ILE A 15 9.01 7.80 -13.12
N ILE A 16 7.79 8.25 -13.35
CA ILE A 16 7.45 9.66 -13.51
C ILE A 16 6.41 10.08 -12.48
N CYS A 17 6.38 11.37 -12.19
CA CYS A 17 5.32 11.98 -11.38
C CYS A 17 4.55 12.96 -12.26
N GLU A 18 3.24 12.82 -12.29
CA GLU A 18 2.34 13.60 -13.12
C GLU A 18 1.23 14.25 -12.28
N GLU A 19 0.69 15.36 -12.78
CA GLU A 19 -0.56 15.94 -12.27
C GLU A 19 -1.73 15.36 -13.04
N VAL A 20 -2.60 14.65 -12.32
CA VAL A 20 -3.75 13.93 -12.88
C VAL A 20 -5.03 14.26 -12.12
N GLU A 21 -6.17 13.87 -12.63
CA GLU A 21 -7.44 14.04 -11.95
C GLU A 21 -7.55 13.10 -10.74
N VAL A 22 -8.17 13.61 -9.66
CA VAL A 22 -8.52 12.76 -8.50
C VAL A 22 -9.52 11.71 -8.98
N PRO A 23 -9.34 10.43 -8.63
CA PRO A 23 -10.24 9.39 -9.09
C PRO A 23 -11.66 9.59 -8.53
N GLU A 24 -12.65 9.36 -9.37
CA GLU A 24 -14.05 9.31 -8.96
C GLU A 24 -14.34 7.99 -8.24
N LEU A 25 -15.17 8.05 -7.21
CA LEU A 25 -15.63 6.85 -6.52
C LEU A 25 -16.72 6.15 -7.34
N THR A 26 -16.56 4.86 -7.50
CA THR A 26 -17.65 3.96 -7.85
C THR A 26 -18.36 3.46 -6.59
N ASP A 27 -19.43 2.67 -6.76
CA ASP A 27 -20.19 2.14 -5.63
C ASP A 27 -19.32 1.30 -4.69
N ASN A 28 -19.58 1.45 -3.41
CA ASN A 28 -18.89 0.78 -2.31
C ASN A 28 -17.38 1.08 -2.19
N MET A 29 -16.86 2.11 -2.83
CA MET A 29 -15.45 2.50 -2.71
C MET A 29 -15.25 3.61 -1.68
N VAL A 30 -14.00 3.76 -1.26
CA VAL A 30 -13.53 4.78 -0.31
C VAL A 30 -12.44 5.61 -0.97
N LEU A 31 -12.53 6.94 -0.89
CA LEU A 31 -11.47 7.85 -1.30
C LEU A 31 -10.57 8.17 -0.10
N VAL A 32 -9.34 7.75 -0.20
CA VAL A 32 -8.32 7.95 0.84
C VAL A 32 -7.32 9.00 0.37
N LYS A 33 -7.09 10.01 1.20
CA LYS A 33 -5.97 10.94 1.05
C LYS A 33 -4.73 10.32 1.68
N THR A 34 -3.73 10.02 0.89
CA THR A 34 -2.47 9.46 1.37
C THR A 34 -1.72 10.47 2.23
N LYS A 35 -1.36 10.09 3.45
CA LYS A 35 -0.54 10.87 4.39
C LYS A 35 0.90 10.40 4.39
N LEU A 36 1.09 9.08 4.39
CA LEU A 36 2.40 8.42 4.40
C LEU A 36 2.37 7.26 3.40
N ALA A 37 3.48 7.04 2.73
CA ALA A 37 3.73 5.86 1.91
C ALA A 37 5.17 5.40 2.12
N SER A 38 5.40 4.10 2.16
CA SER A 38 6.73 3.50 2.19
C SER A 38 7.08 2.90 0.84
N ILE A 39 8.37 2.71 0.62
CA ILE A 39 8.89 1.98 -0.53
C ILE A 39 9.26 0.58 -0.06
N CYS A 40 8.57 -0.41 -0.58
CA CYS A 40 8.84 -1.81 -0.32
C CYS A 40 9.92 -2.36 -1.27
N GLY A 41 10.61 -3.40 -0.87
CA GLY A 41 11.54 -4.13 -1.74
C GLY A 41 10.85 -4.68 -3.00
N SER A 42 9.58 -5.07 -2.89
CA SER A 42 8.76 -5.51 -4.02
C SER A 42 8.48 -4.40 -5.04
N ASP A 43 8.34 -3.14 -4.62
CA ASP A 43 8.21 -2.00 -5.54
C ASP A 43 9.46 -1.87 -6.41
N LEU A 44 10.64 -1.99 -5.79
CA LEU A 44 11.91 -1.95 -6.50
C LEU A 44 12.05 -3.12 -7.47
N HIS A 45 11.55 -4.30 -7.09
CA HIS A 45 11.54 -5.47 -7.97
C HIS A 45 10.67 -5.22 -9.21
N VAL A 46 9.45 -4.71 -9.01
CA VAL A 46 8.53 -4.36 -10.10
C VAL A 46 9.17 -3.34 -11.04
N VAL A 47 9.78 -2.29 -10.51
CA VAL A 47 10.36 -1.22 -11.31
C VAL A 47 11.61 -1.67 -12.06
N ASN A 48 12.48 -2.48 -11.44
CA ASN A 48 13.78 -2.82 -12.02
C ASN A 48 13.75 -4.05 -12.93
N MET A 49 12.90 -5.02 -12.61
CA MET A 49 12.91 -6.33 -13.29
C MET A 49 11.60 -6.65 -14.01
N GLY A 50 10.54 -5.88 -13.77
CA GLY A 50 9.19 -6.25 -14.16
C GLY A 50 8.70 -7.43 -13.32
N TYR A 51 7.51 -7.30 -12.76
CA TYR A 51 6.83 -8.45 -12.17
C TYR A 51 6.15 -9.21 -13.31
N THR A 52 6.18 -10.54 -13.30
CA THR A 52 5.59 -11.34 -14.38
C THR A 52 4.10 -11.05 -14.63
N ALA A 53 3.39 -10.60 -13.58
CA ALA A 53 2.00 -10.14 -13.68
C ALA A 53 1.86 -8.72 -14.28
N TYR A 54 2.93 -7.92 -14.29
CA TYR A 54 2.94 -6.54 -14.82
C TYR A 54 3.88 -6.35 -16.00
N ALA A 55 4.66 -7.36 -16.38
CA ALA A 55 5.69 -7.21 -17.41
C ALA A 55 5.16 -6.81 -18.80
N SER A 56 3.86 -7.02 -19.03
CA SER A 56 3.16 -6.60 -20.25
C SER A 56 2.39 -5.28 -20.09
N ASP A 57 2.25 -4.73 -18.89
CA ASP A 57 1.21 -3.75 -18.56
C ASP A 57 1.74 -2.34 -18.25
N PHE A 58 2.96 -2.04 -18.67
CA PHE A 58 3.44 -0.65 -18.62
C PHE A 58 2.70 0.22 -19.66
N PRO A 59 2.33 1.46 -19.30
CA PRO A 59 2.53 2.11 -18.00
C PRO A 59 1.63 1.55 -16.91
N LEU A 60 2.15 1.42 -15.68
CA LEU A 60 1.35 1.03 -14.54
C LEU A 60 0.29 2.10 -14.22
N PRO A 61 -0.78 1.74 -13.52
CA PRO A 61 -1.76 2.70 -13.01
C PRO A 61 -1.12 3.80 -12.16
N TYR A 62 -1.74 4.96 -12.09
CA TYR A 62 -1.30 6.06 -11.24
C TYR A 62 -1.27 5.62 -9.76
N GLY A 63 -0.14 5.89 -9.09
CA GLY A 63 0.14 5.48 -7.73
C GLY A 63 0.81 4.11 -7.58
N ALA A 64 0.89 3.32 -8.66
CA ALA A 64 1.56 2.02 -8.65
C ALA A 64 3.06 2.14 -9.01
N PRO A 65 3.93 1.28 -8.42
CA PRO A 65 3.60 0.05 -7.68
C PRO A 65 3.35 0.24 -6.17
N GLY A 66 3.36 1.47 -5.64
CA GLY A 66 3.18 1.71 -4.21
C GLY A 66 1.95 1.02 -3.62
N HIS A 67 2.15 0.25 -2.56
CA HIS A 67 1.11 -0.57 -1.95
C HIS A 67 1.10 -0.53 -0.41
N GLU A 68 2.03 0.19 0.20
CA GLU A 68 2.08 0.40 1.64
C GLU A 68 1.78 1.87 1.94
N GLY A 69 0.72 2.15 2.69
CA GLY A 69 0.35 3.52 2.98
C GLY A 69 -0.59 3.69 4.16
N VAL A 70 -0.50 4.85 4.80
CA VAL A 70 -1.46 5.34 5.77
C VAL A 70 -2.11 6.59 5.19
N GLY A 71 -3.42 6.70 5.33
CA GLY A 71 -4.18 7.82 4.84
C GLY A 71 -5.41 8.13 5.66
N GLU A 72 -6.14 9.14 5.23
CA GLU A 72 -7.39 9.58 5.83
C GLU A 72 -8.53 9.42 4.84
N VAL A 73 -9.63 8.85 5.29
CA VAL A 73 -10.87 8.76 4.50
C VAL A 73 -11.42 10.16 4.31
N ILE A 74 -11.55 10.61 3.07
CA ILE A 74 -12.09 11.93 2.73
C ILE A 74 -13.45 11.87 2.02
N GLU A 75 -13.79 10.72 1.45
CA GLU A 75 -15.11 10.41 0.90
C GLU A 75 -15.33 8.91 1.01
N SER A 76 -16.56 8.48 1.31
CA SER A 76 -16.89 7.06 1.41
C SER A 76 -18.27 6.79 0.81
N ARG A 77 -18.35 5.75 -0.02
CA ARG A 77 -19.59 5.11 -0.46
C ARG A 77 -19.78 3.74 0.18
N SER A 78 -18.92 3.39 1.14
CA SER A 78 -19.02 2.16 1.92
C SER A 78 -19.65 2.45 3.28
N PRO A 79 -20.53 1.59 3.81
CA PRO A 79 -21.06 1.71 5.16
C PRO A 79 -20.02 1.46 6.25
N ASP A 80 -18.90 0.82 5.89
CA ASP A 80 -17.89 0.40 6.85
C ASP A 80 -16.91 1.51 7.24
N PHE A 81 -16.80 2.58 6.43
CA PHE A 81 -15.83 3.65 6.66
C PHE A 81 -16.49 5.03 6.69
N SER A 82 -16.06 5.86 7.63
CA SER A 82 -16.51 7.24 7.82
C SER A 82 -15.41 8.24 7.47
N ILE A 83 -15.82 9.43 7.00
CA ILE A 83 -14.89 10.54 6.72
C ILE A 83 -14.12 10.90 8.00
N GLY A 84 -12.81 11.11 7.87
CA GLY A 84 -11.89 11.45 8.96
C GLY A 84 -11.29 10.23 9.67
N GLU A 85 -11.68 9.00 9.32
CA GLU A 85 -11.00 7.81 9.83
C GLU A 85 -9.61 7.68 9.22
N THR A 86 -8.62 7.36 10.07
CA THR A 86 -7.27 7.00 9.61
C THR A 86 -7.23 5.52 9.27
N VAL A 87 -6.68 5.19 8.13
CA VAL A 87 -6.64 3.83 7.60
C VAL A 87 -5.24 3.44 7.14
N LEU A 88 -4.91 2.18 7.33
CA LEU A 88 -3.77 1.51 6.69
C LEU A 88 -4.29 0.84 5.42
N THR A 89 -3.55 0.97 4.34
CA THR A 89 -3.82 0.25 3.10
C THR A 89 -3.23 -1.14 3.19
N ASP A 90 -4.04 -2.16 2.97
CA ASP A 90 -3.57 -3.54 2.81
C ASP A 90 -2.75 -3.66 1.51
N PRO A 91 -1.62 -4.37 1.52
CA PRO A 91 -0.70 -4.46 0.40
C PRO A 91 -1.24 -5.34 -0.72
N ASN A 92 -2.31 -4.92 -1.34
CA ASN A 92 -2.72 -5.51 -2.60
C ASN A 92 -2.12 -4.68 -3.75
N ILE A 93 -1.07 -5.20 -4.36
CA ILE A 93 -0.35 -4.53 -5.46
C ILE A 93 -1.25 -4.19 -6.67
N TYR A 94 -2.40 -4.83 -6.80
CA TYR A 94 -3.36 -4.56 -7.86
C TYR A 94 -4.34 -3.44 -7.51
N SER A 95 -4.57 -3.20 -6.22
CA SER A 95 -5.60 -2.27 -5.72
C SER A 95 -5.02 -1.04 -5.08
N SER A 96 -3.92 -1.18 -4.33
CA SER A 96 -3.27 -0.06 -3.65
C SER A 96 -2.50 0.82 -4.63
N LYS A 97 -2.57 2.12 -4.41
CA LYS A 97 -1.96 3.16 -5.27
C LYS A 97 -1.41 4.26 -4.39
N THR A 98 -0.51 3.87 -3.46
CA THR A 98 -0.06 4.75 -2.39
C THR A 98 0.92 5.84 -2.84
N PHE A 99 1.51 5.72 -4.05
CA PHE A 99 2.34 6.78 -4.62
C PHE A 99 1.49 7.84 -5.35
N ALA A 100 0.29 8.11 -4.84
CA ALA A 100 -0.60 9.19 -5.28
C ALA A 100 -1.15 9.95 -4.07
N ASP A 101 -1.45 11.26 -4.24
CA ASP A 101 -2.04 12.07 -3.17
C ASP A 101 -3.41 11.52 -2.71
N TYR A 102 -4.15 10.88 -3.63
CA TYR A 102 -5.46 10.25 -3.37
C TYR A 102 -5.56 8.90 -4.07
N GLN A 103 -6.27 7.96 -3.44
CA GLN A 103 -6.58 6.67 -4.04
C GLN A 103 -8.04 6.29 -3.77
N ALA A 104 -8.74 5.85 -4.81
CA ALA A 104 -10.03 5.18 -4.68
C ALA A 104 -9.76 3.68 -4.47
N ILE A 105 -10.23 3.13 -3.37
CA ILE A 105 -9.89 1.77 -2.95
C ILE A 105 -11.13 1.03 -2.42
N ASP A 106 -11.19 -0.27 -2.68
CA ASP A 106 -12.20 -1.16 -2.14
C ASP A 106 -11.99 -1.30 -0.61
N PRO A 107 -13.04 -1.11 0.21
CA PRO A 107 -12.95 -1.15 1.67
C PRO A 107 -12.32 -2.43 2.24
N LYS A 108 -12.41 -3.56 1.56
CA LYS A 108 -11.76 -4.82 1.98
C LYS A 108 -10.23 -4.75 2.05
N TYR A 109 -9.63 -3.76 1.39
CA TYR A 109 -8.18 -3.50 1.42
C TYR A 109 -7.79 -2.37 2.37
N LEU A 110 -8.68 -1.99 3.29
CA LEU A 110 -8.45 -0.96 4.28
C LEU A 110 -8.57 -1.53 5.70
N VAL A 111 -7.63 -1.16 6.55
CA VAL A 111 -7.67 -1.47 7.98
C VAL A 111 -7.79 -0.17 8.76
N LYS A 112 -8.84 -0.04 9.60
CA LYS A 112 -8.98 1.12 10.48
C LYS A 112 -7.87 1.15 11.52
N LEU A 113 -7.24 2.30 11.66
CA LEU A 113 -6.23 2.52 12.67
C LEU A 113 -6.85 3.14 13.94
N PRO A 114 -6.31 2.83 15.13
CA PRO A 114 -6.79 3.44 16.37
C PRO A 114 -6.67 4.96 16.33
N LYS A 115 -7.66 5.66 16.88
CA LYS A 115 -7.61 7.13 17.00
C LYS A 115 -6.39 7.56 17.82
N ASN A 116 -5.78 8.67 17.41
CA ASN A 116 -4.60 9.26 18.09
C ASN A 116 -3.36 8.33 18.09
N SER A 117 -3.30 7.36 17.22
CA SER A 117 -2.14 6.50 17.07
C SER A 117 -0.99 7.20 16.34
N ASN A 118 0.22 6.71 16.55
CA ASN A 118 1.39 7.19 15.82
C ASN A 118 1.41 6.58 14.41
N GLU A 119 1.01 7.35 13.42
CA GLU A 119 0.90 6.92 12.02
C GLU A 119 2.25 6.41 11.47
N ASN A 120 3.38 7.03 11.86
CA ASN A 120 4.71 6.57 11.43
C ASN A 120 5.05 5.16 11.94
N LYS A 121 4.60 4.83 13.17
CA LYS A 121 4.79 3.47 13.69
C LYS A 121 3.83 2.49 13.04
N LEU A 122 2.58 2.90 12.84
CA LEU A 122 1.56 2.03 12.26
C LEU A 122 1.76 1.79 10.75
N MET A 123 2.50 2.64 10.07
CA MET A 123 2.96 2.37 8.70
C MET A 123 3.69 1.02 8.61
N MET A 124 4.46 0.65 9.64
CA MET A 124 5.21 -0.60 9.67
C MET A 124 4.35 -1.83 9.99
N ALA A 125 3.07 -1.64 10.35
CA ALA A 125 2.18 -2.74 10.73
C ALA A 125 1.95 -3.72 9.59
N GLN A 126 1.93 -3.25 8.35
CA GLN A 126 1.79 -4.09 7.17
C GLN A 126 2.99 -5.07 7.05
N GLN A 127 4.21 -4.58 7.17
CA GLN A 127 5.40 -5.41 7.10
C GLN A 127 5.48 -6.38 8.30
N LEU A 128 5.13 -5.91 9.50
CA LEU A 128 5.06 -6.74 10.69
C LEU A 128 4.04 -7.88 10.51
N ALA A 129 2.88 -7.60 9.93
CA ALA A 129 1.87 -8.61 9.64
C ALA A 129 2.38 -9.69 8.68
N THR A 130 3.17 -9.31 7.68
CA THR A 130 3.82 -10.27 6.75
C THR A 130 4.81 -11.18 7.48
N VAL A 131 5.62 -10.61 8.37
CA VAL A 131 6.56 -11.39 9.21
C VAL A 131 5.82 -12.31 10.16
N GLU A 132 4.79 -11.82 10.83
CA GLU A 132 3.95 -12.62 11.73
C GLU A 132 3.24 -13.77 11.00
N TYR A 133 2.69 -13.49 9.82
CA TYR A 133 2.08 -14.55 9.00
C TYR A 133 3.09 -15.62 8.60
N SER A 134 4.28 -15.21 8.18
CA SER A 134 5.37 -16.14 7.83
C SER A 134 5.82 -16.97 9.04
N SER A 135 5.94 -16.34 10.22
CA SER A 135 6.36 -17.04 11.44
C SER A 135 5.35 -18.12 11.88
N LYS A 136 4.05 -17.87 11.69
CA LYS A 136 3.02 -18.89 11.96
C LYS A 136 3.17 -20.16 11.13
N SER A 137 3.77 -20.05 9.94
CA SER A 137 4.03 -21.20 9.06
C SER A 137 5.18 -22.08 9.56
N ILE A 138 6.03 -21.58 10.45
CA ILE A 138 7.16 -22.32 11.01
C ILE A 138 6.67 -23.35 12.05
N GLY A 139 5.50 -23.13 12.64
CA GLY A 139 4.93 -23.95 13.69
C GLY A 139 5.59 -23.71 15.05
N ASP A 140 5.52 -24.73 15.92
CA ASP A 140 6.10 -24.64 17.26
C ASP A 140 7.62 -24.55 17.24
N ILE A 141 8.15 -23.48 17.81
CA ILE A 141 9.60 -23.17 17.86
C ILE A 141 10.18 -23.29 19.27
N GLU A 142 9.37 -23.72 20.28
CA GLU A 142 9.84 -23.89 21.64
C GLU A 142 10.99 -24.91 21.70
N GLY A 143 12.09 -24.52 22.35
CA GLY A 143 13.27 -25.35 22.48
C GLY A 143 14.11 -25.53 21.20
N LYS A 144 13.75 -24.88 20.08
CA LYS A 144 14.50 -24.94 18.82
C LYS A 144 15.52 -23.81 18.70
N THR A 145 16.62 -24.09 18.05
CA THR A 145 17.57 -23.04 17.64
C THR A 145 17.14 -22.53 16.27
N ILE A 146 16.97 -21.20 16.17
CA ILE A 146 16.55 -20.53 14.94
C ILE A 146 17.70 -19.67 14.44
N ALA A 147 18.02 -19.77 13.15
CA ALA A 147 18.91 -18.85 12.47
C ALA A 147 18.10 -17.92 11.57
N VAL A 148 18.28 -16.62 11.76
CA VAL A 148 17.71 -15.59 10.86
C VAL A 148 18.81 -15.16 9.91
N ILE A 149 18.60 -15.42 8.61
CA ILE A 149 19.55 -15.05 7.55
C ILE A 149 19.03 -13.77 6.87
N GLY A 150 19.73 -12.68 7.10
CA GLY A 150 19.35 -11.34 6.68
C GLY A 150 18.75 -10.52 7.82
N GLN A 151 19.28 -9.33 8.01
CA GLN A 151 18.89 -8.36 9.05
C GLN A 151 18.37 -7.07 8.41
N GLY A 152 17.50 -7.22 7.39
CA GLY A 152 16.77 -6.12 6.78
C GLY A 152 15.53 -5.74 7.59
N SER A 153 14.61 -5.00 6.96
CA SER A 153 13.39 -4.53 7.60
C SER A 153 12.43 -5.65 8.05
N ALA A 154 12.57 -6.85 7.49
CA ALA A 154 11.79 -8.04 7.83
C ALA A 154 12.58 -9.10 8.64
N GLY A 155 13.87 -8.89 8.87
CA GLY A 155 14.75 -9.80 9.62
C GLY A 155 14.81 -9.54 11.11
#